data_ee6fbb17c789839ddcb5ae01e81b4317
#
_entry.id   ee6fbb17c789839ddcb5ae01e81b4317
#
_cell.length_a   1.000
_cell.length_b   1.000
_cell.length_c   1.000
_cell.angle_alpha   90.00
_cell.angle_beta   90.00
_cell.angle_gamma   90.00
#
_symmetry.space_group_name_H-M   'P 1'
#
loop_
_entity.id
_entity.type
_entity.pdbx_description
1 polymer ?
#
loop_
_entity_poly.entity_id
_entity_poly.type
_entity_poly.pdbx_seq_one_letter_code
_entity_poly.pdbx_strand_id
1 'polypeptide(L)'
;MVSDKTMNKKRLINLNYLNILEIVGEGAIELLQGQLTCDMGKVSSKSPTQGAICNVKGRIISSFIVVAPNDENTNKFWLIGPELMMKKTQDVLKKYSPFYQVDISILSDKDLYGANNDALESFFPDLNFNDNQYIRHSSLVLGYLDKKIRLVITNKGDTVFKDSGEISSDLGDWHLDNFLIKDVEITEDLSEKLTPHEINYDVSERVDFEKGCYTGQEIVARMHYRAKSLPRLYLTEGSNDLAEINMSVENSAGRRIGSVVKVLKHQKGNYALISIKADELEEDYKTSGGNTLLTINK
;
A
#
# COMPACT_ATOMS: atom_id res chain seq x y z
N MET A 1 -26.24 -6.81 -1.74
CA MET A 1 -25.84 -7.31 -3.06
C MET A 1 -25.79 -6.13 -4.02
N VAL A 2 -24.62 -5.50 -4.17
CA VAL A 2 -24.42 -4.47 -5.19
C VAL A 2 -24.25 -5.19 -6.51
N SER A 3 -25.16 -4.95 -7.45
CA SER A 3 -25.25 -5.65 -8.73
C SER A 3 -23.97 -5.46 -9.55
N ASP A 4 -23.40 -6.55 -9.96
CA ASP A 4 -22.12 -6.77 -10.69
C ASP A 4 -22.11 -6.24 -12.15
N LYS A 5 -22.99 -5.29 -12.50
CA LYS A 5 -23.15 -4.79 -13.89
C LYS A 5 -22.14 -3.74 -14.35
N THR A 6 -21.19 -3.34 -13.50
CA THR A 6 -20.15 -2.34 -13.84
C THR A 6 -18.76 -2.95 -14.14
N MET A 7 -18.64 -4.29 -14.19
CA MET A 7 -17.35 -4.98 -14.27
C MET A 7 -16.76 -5.14 -15.68
N ASN A 8 -17.45 -4.76 -16.75
CA ASN A 8 -16.98 -5.00 -18.13
C ASN A 8 -16.36 -3.78 -18.83
N LYS A 9 -15.96 -2.75 -18.10
CA LYS A 9 -15.24 -1.63 -18.73
C LYS A 9 -13.73 -1.78 -18.52
N LYS A 10 -12.98 -1.83 -19.63
CA LYS A 10 -11.50 -1.74 -19.59
C LYS A 10 -11.10 -0.50 -18.82
N ARG A 11 -10.24 -0.66 -17.82
CA ARG A 11 -9.75 0.42 -16.97
C ARG A 11 -8.24 0.48 -17.07
N LEU A 12 -7.75 1.59 -17.53
CA LEU A 12 -6.35 1.96 -17.47
C LEU A 12 -6.24 3.33 -16.82
N ILE A 13 -5.54 3.41 -15.70
CA ILE A 13 -5.47 4.60 -14.84
C ILE A 13 -4.00 5.01 -14.74
N ASN A 14 -3.70 6.28 -15.00
CA ASN A 14 -2.36 6.81 -14.80
C ASN A 14 -2.11 7.04 -13.30
N LEU A 15 -1.07 6.41 -12.76
CA LEU A 15 -0.68 6.50 -11.34
C LEU A 15 0.52 7.45 -11.15
N ASN A 16 0.45 8.63 -11.72
CA ASN A 16 1.52 9.63 -11.70
C ASN A 16 1.90 10.17 -10.32
N TYR A 17 1.11 9.86 -9.28
CA TYR A 17 1.43 10.17 -7.89
C TYR A 17 2.39 9.16 -7.25
N LEU A 18 2.57 8.00 -7.87
CA LEU A 18 3.55 6.99 -7.45
C LEU A 18 4.90 7.25 -8.08
N ASN A 19 5.94 6.85 -7.39
CA ASN A 19 7.30 6.89 -7.89
C ASN A 19 8.07 5.63 -7.50
N ILE A 20 9.20 5.41 -8.16
CA ILE A 20 10.09 4.27 -7.91
C ILE A 20 11.38 4.79 -7.31
N LEU A 21 11.73 4.28 -6.13
CA LEU A 21 13.06 4.43 -5.55
C LEU A 21 13.86 3.17 -5.88
N GLU A 22 14.92 3.33 -6.66
CA GLU A 22 15.85 2.25 -7.01
C GLU A 22 16.98 2.18 -6.01
N ILE A 23 17.30 0.97 -5.56
CA ILE A 23 18.45 0.65 -4.71
C ILE A 23 19.31 -0.36 -5.45
N VAL A 24 20.59 -0.03 -5.68
CA VAL A 24 21.53 -0.87 -6.44
C VAL A 24 22.85 -0.94 -5.70
N GLY A 25 23.40 -2.13 -5.55
CA GLY A 25 24.72 -2.36 -4.96
C GLY A 25 24.83 -3.70 -4.24
N GLU A 26 26.04 -4.12 -3.97
CA GLU A 26 26.32 -5.44 -3.36
C GLU A 26 25.64 -5.60 -2.00
N GLY A 27 25.59 -4.55 -1.19
CA GLY A 27 24.94 -4.56 0.13
C GLY A 27 23.45 -4.17 0.12
N ALA A 28 22.77 -4.18 -1.03
CA ALA A 28 21.37 -3.75 -1.12
C ALA A 28 20.43 -4.64 -0.29
N ILE A 29 20.63 -5.96 -0.31
CA ILE A 29 19.82 -6.90 0.49
C ILE A 29 20.02 -6.63 1.97
N GLU A 30 21.28 -6.52 2.44
CA GLU A 30 21.60 -6.31 3.85
C GLU A 30 21.07 -4.98 4.36
N LEU A 31 21.22 -3.90 3.57
CA LEU A 31 20.66 -2.61 3.92
C LEU A 31 19.14 -2.69 4.08
N LEU A 32 18.45 -3.23 3.06
CA LEU A 32 17.00 -3.32 3.07
C LEU A 32 16.50 -4.28 4.16
N GLN A 33 17.17 -5.41 4.37
CA GLN A 33 16.83 -6.34 5.45
C GLN A 33 16.92 -5.69 6.83
N GLY A 34 17.89 -4.82 7.07
CA GLY A 34 18.05 -4.10 8.34
C GLY A 34 17.11 -2.88 8.51
N GLN A 35 16.43 -2.43 7.48
CA GLN A 35 15.59 -1.23 7.53
C GLN A 35 14.09 -1.51 7.29
N LEU A 36 13.76 -2.49 6.45
CA LEU A 36 12.37 -2.78 6.07
C LEU A 36 11.72 -3.77 7.04
N THR A 37 10.42 -3.67 7.17
CA THR A 37 9.60 -4.58 7.98
C THR A 37 9.36 -5.94 7.32
N CYS A 38 9.42 -6.03 5.98
CA CYS A 38 9.29 -7.27 5.22
C CYS A 38 10.62 -8.02 5.12
N ASP A 39 10.55 -9.32 4.88
CA ASP A 39 11.73 -10.17 4.67
C ASP A 39 12.22 -10.10 3.22
N MET A 40 13.43 -9.58 3.02
CA MET A 40 14.05 -9.48 1.69
C MET A 40 14.37 -10.84 1.08
N GLY A 41 14.50 -11.90 1.90
CA GLY A 41 14.67 -13.27 1.43
C GLY A 41 13.46 -13.83 0.66
N LYS A 42 12.30 -13.22 0.83
CA LYS A 42 11.05 -13.57 0.12
C LYS A 42 10.86 -12.79 -1.18
N VAL A 43 11.67 -11.76 -1.43
CA VAL A 43 11.57 -10.91 -2.61
C VAL A 43 12.31 -11.53 -3.79
N SER A 44 11.61 -11.75 -4.87
CA SER A 44 12.20 -12.20 -6.15
C SER A 44 11.53 -11.45 -7.31
N SER A 45 12.03 -11.68 -8.52
CA SER A 45 11.41 -11.15 -9.74
C SER A 45 9.99 -11.70 -9.99
N LYS A 46 9.65 -12.83 -9.38
CA LYS A 46 8.33 -13.48 -9.48
C LYS A 46 7.46 -13.26 -8.25
N SER A 47 8.01 -12.70 -7.19
CA SER A 47 7.34 -12.55 -5.91
C SER A 47 7.63 -11.16 -5.32
N PRO A 48 6.93 -10.12 -5.77
CA PRO A 48 6.97 -8.83 -5.09
C PRO A 48 6.38 -8.97 -3.69
N THR A 49 6.85 -8.15 -2.76
CA THR A 49 6.28 -8.09 -1.43
C THR A 49 5.87 -6.67 -1.08
N GLN A 50 5.14 -6.51 0.00
CA GLN A 50 4.83 -5.20 0.55
C GLN A 50 5.65 -5.01 1.83
N GLY A 51 6.08 -3.78 2.08
CA GLY A 51 6.87 -3.46 3.26
C GLY A 51 6.68 -2.02 3.72
N ALA A 52 7.34 -1.72 4.83
CA ALA A 52 7.38 -0.38 5.39
C ALA A 52 8.73 -0.11 6.03
N ILE A 53 9.03 1.16 6.28
CA ILE A 53 10.11 1.59 7.18
C ILE A 53 9.48 2.18 8.43
N CYS A 54 9.99 1.81 9.61
CA CYS A 54 9.61 2.38 10.88
C CYS A 54 10.72 3.26 11.46
N ASN A 55 10.33 4.22 12.29
CA ASN A 55 11.26 4.88 13.17
C ASN A 55 11.55 4.04 14.44
N VAL A 56 12.49 4.46 15.27
CA VAL A 56 12.88 3.76 16.51
C VAL A 56 11.73 3.58 17.53
N LYS A 57 10.64 4.34 17.38
CA LYS A 57 9.43 4.22 18.20
C LYS A 57 8.40 3.24 17.60
N GLY A 58 8.74 2.51 16.54
CA GLY A 58 7.84 1.60 15.84
C GLY A 58 6.72 2.29 15.06
N ARG A 59 6.84 3.61 14.76
CA ARG A 59 5.90 4.35 13.92
C ARG A 59 6.33 4.26 12.47
N ILE A 60 5.37 4.03 11.57
CA ILE A 60 5.65 3.88 10.13
C ILE A 60 6.03 5.23 9.53
N ILE A 61 7.20 5.31 8.91
CA ILE A 61 7.66 6.48 8.15
C ILE A 61 7.04 6.46 6.75
N SER A 62 7.14 5.33 6.06
CA SER A 62 6.60 5.12 4.71
C SER A 62 6.28 3.66 4.47
N SER A 63 5.44 3.40 3.48
CA SER A 63 5.11 2.05 2.99
C SER A 63 5.22 1.98 1.49
N PHE A 64 5.51 0.80 0.97
CA PHE A 64 5.79 0.59 -0.45
C PHE A 64 5.68 -0.87 -0.84
N ILE A 65 5.72 -1.09 -2.13
CA ILE A 65 5.91 -2.39 -2.76
C ILE A 65 7.40 -2.56 -3.00
N VAL A 66 7.92 -3.75 -2.71
CA VAL A 66 9.30 -4.13 -2.97
C VAL A 66 9.34 -5.12 -4.12
N VAL A 67 10.15 -4.81 -5.13
CA VAL A 67 10.29 -5.58 -6.36
C VAL A 67 11.75 -5.82 -6.66
N ALA A 68 12.10 -7.04 -7.07
CA ALA A 68 13.35 -7.31 -7.76
C ALA A 68 13.08 -7.23 -9.28
N PRO A 69 13.53 -6.19 -10.00
CA PRO A 69 13.14 -5.99 -11.40
C PRO A 69 13.76 -7.02 -12.36
N ASN A 70 14.80 -7.72 -11.96
CA ASN A 70 15.50 -8.72 -12.78
C ASN A 70 15.81 -9.98 -11.98
N ASP A 71 15.66 -11.15 -12.60
CA ASP A 71 16.09 -12.44 -12.03
C ASP A 71 17.61 -12.56 -11.92
N GLU A 72 18.35 -11.92 -12.85
CA GLU A 72 19.80 -12.05 -12.99
C GLU A 72 20.59 -11.13 -12.05
N ASN A 73 19.96 -10.10 -11.50
CA ASN A 73 20.62 -9.13 -10.63
C ASN A 73 19.95 -9.08 -9.27
N THR A 74 20.45 -9.86 -8.34
CA THR A 74 20.01 -9.91 -6.95
C THR A 74 20.36 -8.65 -6.14
N ASN A 75 21.11 -7.71 -6.72
CA ASN A 75 21.60 -6.50 -6.06
C ASN A 75 20.83 -5.24 -6.49
N LYS A 76 19.69 -5.42 -7.15
CA LYS A 76 18.83 -4.32 -7.60
C LYS A 76 17.40 -4.51 -7.10
N PHE A 77 16.88 -3.49 -6.43
CA PHE A 77 15.52 -3.47 -5.89
C PHE A 77 14.82 -2.15 -6.21
N TRP A 78 13.52 -2.23 -6.39
CA TRP A 78 12.64 -1.07 -6.52
C TRP A 78 11.68 -1.03 -5.33
N LEU A 79 11.57 0.16 -4.70
CA LEU A 79 10.51 0.48 -3.75
C LEU A 79 9.53 1.41 -4.45
N ILE A 80 8.25 1.05 -4.46
CA ILE A 80 7.21 1.77 -5.22
C ILE A 80 6.16 2.29 -4.24
N GLY A 81 5.93 3.58 -4.26
CA GLY A 81 4.97 4.23 -3.37
C GLY A 81 4.75 5.69 -3.73
N PRO A 82 3.95 6.44 -2.93
CA PRO A 82 3.69 7.86 -3.17
C PRO A 82 4.99 8.66 -3.28
N GLU A 83 5.08 9.57 -4.25
CA GLU A 83 6.30 10.30 -4.60
C GLU A 83 6.99 10.93 -3.39
N LEU A 84 6.24 11.68 -2.58
CA LEU A 84 6.79 12.35 -1.39
C LEU A 84 7.32 11.34 -0.36
N MET A 85 6.66 10.19 -0.23
CA MET A 85 7.12 9.14 0.67
C MET A 85 8.34 8.42 0.13
N MET A 86 8.50 8.28 -1.18
CA MET A 86 9.73 7.73 -1.77
C MET A 86 10.92 8.68 -1.56
N LYS A 87 10.73 9.99 -1.65
CA LYS A 87 11.76 10.98 -1.27
C LYS A 87 12.15 10.87 0.21
N LYS A 88 11.15 10.77 1.11
CA LYS A 88 11.40 10.58 2.55
C LYS A 88 12.13 9.26 2.83
N THR A 89 11.76 8.19 2.12
CA THR A 89 12.43 6.88 2.21
C THR A 89 13.88 6.98 1.75
N GLN A 90 14.14 7.67 0.64
CA GLN A 90 15.49 7.93 0.14
C GLN A 90 16.35 8.63 1.21
N ASP A 91 15.82 9.68 1.86
CA ASP A 91 16.54 10.41 2.89
C ASP A 91 16.88 9.57 4.12
N VAL A 92 15.99 8.63 4.47
CA VAL A 92 16.25 7.67 5.56
C VAL A 92 17.35 6.70 5.17
N LEU A 93 17.23 6.07 4.00
CA LEU A 93 18.16 5.03 3.54
C LEU A 93 19.54 5.59 3.19
N LYS A 94 19.64 6.79 2.64
CA LYS A 94 20.92 7.46 2.31
C LYS A 94 21.86 7.62 3.50
N LYS A 95 21.34 7.66 4.72
CA LYS A 95 22.18 7.72 5.94
C LYS A 95 23.02 6.46 6.13
N TYR A 96 22.57 5.35 5.58
CA TYR A 96 23.21 4.04 5.69
C TYR A 96 23.95 3.62 4.42
N SER A 97 23.61 4.21 3.27
CA SER A 97 24.16 3.80 1.96
C SER A 97 25.69 3.72 1.90
N PRO A 98 26.49 4.63 2.56
CA PRO A 98 27.94 4.52 2.52
C PRO A 98 28.50 3.27 3.18
N PHE A 99 27.77 2.71 4.15
CA PHE A 99 28.21 1.50 4.88
C PHE A 99 27.92 0.20 4.10
N TYR A 100 26.99 0.26 3.14
CA TYR A 100 26.53 -0.90 2.37
C TYR A 100 26.92 -0.85 0.90
N GLN A 101 27.64 0.17 0.46
CA GLN A 101 28.07 0.34 -0.95
C GLN A 101 26.89 0.24 -1.92
N VAL A 102 25.87 1.03 -1.67
CA VAL A 102 24.65 1.09 -2.47
C VAL A 102 24.39 2.49 -3.01
N ASP A 103 23.90 2.56 -4.23
CA ASP A 103 23.33 3.77 -4.82
C ASP A 103 21.81 3.75 -4.64
N ILE A 104 21.25 4.92 -4.31
CA ILE A 104 19.82 5.09 -4.04
C ILE A 104 19.32 6.29 -4.84
N SER A 105 18.46 6.05 -5.83
CA SER A 105 17.97 7.10 -6.73
C SER A 105 16.49 6.94 -7.08
N ILE A 106 15.82 8.09 -7.27
CA ILE A 106 14.45 8.10 -7.82
C ILE A 106 14.54 7.90 -9.33
N LEU A 107 13.78 6.95 -9.86
CA LEU A 107 13.69 6.73 -11.29
C LEU A 107 12.76 7.76 -11.94
N SER A 108 13.18 8.28 -13.10
CA SER A 108 12.38 9.22 -13.89
C SER A 108 12.03 8.71 -15.30
N ASP A 109 12.45 7.48 -15.60
CA ASP A 109 12.34 6.84 -16.91
C ASP A 109 11.23 5.76 -16.94
N LYS A 110 10.35 5.74 -15.95
CA LYS A 110 9.23 4.81 -15.84
C LYS A 110 7.90 5.54 -15.76
N ASP A 111 6.88 4.90 -16.34
CA ASP A 111 5.48 5.27 -16.18
C ASP A 111 4.75 4.15 -15.40
N LEU A 112 3.82 4.55 -14.52
CA LEU A 112 3.07 3.63 -13.67
C LEU A 112 1.57 3.75 -13.96
N TYR A 113 0.92 2.59 -14.12
CA TYR A 113 -0.50 2.52 -14.43
C TYR A 113 -1.20 1.51 -13.53
N GLY A 114 -2.48 1.75 -13.24
CA GLY A 114 -3.40 0.76 -12.72
C GLY A 114 -4.25 0.18 -13.85
N ALA A 115 -4.33 -1.15 -13.98
CA ALA A 115 -5.11 -1.80 -15.01
C ALA A 115 -5.92 -2.96 -14.45
N ASN A 116 -7.20 -3.09 -14.85
CA ASN A 116 -7.99 -4.27 -14.54
C ASN A 116 -7.69 -5.42 -15.53
N ASN A 117 -8.13 -6.64 -15.20
CA ASN A 117 -7.87 -7.81 -16.04
C ASN A 117 -8.38 -7.63 -17.47
N ASP A 118 -9.58 -7.07 -17.67
CA ASP A 118 -10.16 -6.85 -19.01
C ASP A 118 -9.28 -5.94 -19.88
N ALA A 119 -8.65 -4.93 -19.26
CA ALA A 119 -7.68 -4.10 -19.95
C ALA A 119 -6.41 -4.89 -20.27
N LEU A 120 -5.84 -5.59 -19.28
CA LEU A 120 -4.60 -6.35 -19.44
C LEU A 120 -4.73 -7.46 -20.49
N GLU A 121 -5.79 -8.23 -20.48
CA GLU A 121 -6.07 -9.27 -21.49
C GLU A 121 -6.16 -8.70 -22.91
N SER A 122 -6.63 -7.46 -23.05
CA SER A 122 -6.69 -6.81 -24.36
C SER A 122 -5.33 -6.35 -24.90
N PHE A 123 -4.38 -6.02 -23.99
CA PHE A 123 -3.03 -5.58 -24.36
C PHE A 123 -2.04 -6.74 -24.43
N PHE A 124 -2.29 -7.79 -23.66
CA PHE A 124 -1.42 -8.94 -23.50
C PHE A 124 -2.23 -10.23 -23.63
N PRO A 125 -2.83 -10.53 -24.81
CA PRO A 125 -3.76 -11.65 -24.96
C PRO A 125 -3.12 -13.02 -24.72
N ASP A 126 -1.81 -13.12 -24.82
CA ASP A 126 -1.05 -14.37 -24.59
C ASP A 126 -0.72 -14.61 -23.10
N LEU A 127 -1.07 -13.66 -22.21
CA LEU A 127 -0.76 -13.77 -20.80
C LEU A 127 -2.00 -14.19 -19.99
N ASN A 128 -1.79 -15.08 -19.01
CA ASN A 128 -2.84 -15.48 -18.08
C ASN A 128 -2.79 -14.62 -16.82
N PHE A 129 -3.83 -13.80 -16.59
CA PHE A 129 -3.96 -12.90 -15.43
C PHE A 129 -4.79 -13.49 -14.28
N ASN A 130 -5.22 -14.76 -14.38
CA ASN A 130 -6.06 -15.40 -13.36
C ASN A 130 -5.26 -15.83 -12.12
N ASP A 131 -3.95 -16.00 -12.26
CA ASP A 131 -3.08 -16.31 -11.14
C ASP A 131 -2.50 -15.02 -10.56
N ASN A 132 -2.29 -15.00 -9.24
CA ASN A 132 -1.60 -13.91 -8.52
C ASN A 132 -0.13 -13.77 -8.93
N GLN A 133 0.22 -14.22 -10.11
CA GLN A 133 1.57 -14.26 -10.61
C GLN A 133 1.96 -12.90 -11.21
N TYR A 134 3.17 -12.58 -10.92
CA TYR A 134 3.99 -11.59 -11.53
C TYR A 134 4.28 -12.00 -12.99
N ILE A 135 3.86 -11.16 -13.93
CA ILE A 135 4.07 -11.42 -15.34
C ILE A 135 5.07 -10.41 -15.87
N ARG A 136 6.14 -10.90 -16.45
CA ARG A 136 7.12 -10.09 -17.16
C ARG A 136 6.93 -10.21 -18.65
N HIS A 137 6.60 -9.10 -19.26
CA HIS A 137 6.69 -8.87 -20.69
C HIS A 137 7.60 -7.64 -20.91
N SER A 138 7.74 -7.10 -22.13
CA SER A 138 8.45 -5.84 -22.40
C SER A 138 8.09 -4.73 -21.41
N SER A 139 6.88 -4.78 -20.85
CA SER A 139 6.41 -4.00 -19.71
C SER A 139 6.30 -4.90 -18.47
N LEU A 140 6.74 -4.41 -17.32
CA LEU A 140 6.65 -5.11 -16.06
C LEU A 140 5.23 -5.03 -15.50
N VAL A 141 4.51 -6.14 -15.43
CA VAL A 141 3.19 -6.21 -14.82
C VAL A 141 3.28 -6.79 -13.42
N LEU A 142 2.76 -6.07 -12.44
CA LEU A 142 2.68 -6.52 -11.06
C LEU A 142 1.25 -6.92 -10.71
N GLY A 143 1.06 -8.17 -10.35
CA GLY A 143 -0.17 -8.65 -9.73
C GLY A 143 -0.12 -8.50 -8.23
N TYR A 144 -1.24 -8.12 -7.60
CA TYR A 144 -1.44 -8.16 -6.16
C TYR A 144 -2.49 -9.19 -5.79
N LEU A 145 -2.28 -9.83 -4.64
CA LEU A 145 -3.32 -10.60 -3.96
C LEU A 145 -4.56 -9.72 -3.74
N ASP A 146 -5.72 -10.24 -4.15
CA ASP A 146 -7.04 -9.65 -3.91
C ASP A 146 -7.33 -8.27 -4.53
N LYS A 147 -6.44 -7.69 -5.33
CA LYS A 147 -6.69 -6.43 -6.04
C LYS A 147 -7.33 -6.67 -7.41
N LYS A 148 -8.38 -5.90 -7.68
CA LYS A 148 -9.06 -5.88 -8.99
C LYS A 148 -8.29 -5.07 -10.01
N ILE A 149 -7.49 -4.10 -9.56
CA ILE A 149 -6.65 -3.25 -10.40
C ILE A 149 -5.19 -3.56 -10.08
N ARG A 150 -4.45 -3.97 -11.09
CA ARG A 150 -3.05 -4.36 -11.00
C ARG A 150 -2.14 -3.19 -11.35
N LEU A 151 -1.02 -3.08 -10.65
CA LEU A 151 0.02 -2.13 -11.00
C LEU A 151 0.78 -2.63 -12.24
N VAL A 152 0.97 -1.72 -13.21
CA VAL A 152 1.76 -1.95 -14.42
C VAL A 152 2.86 -0.89 -14.48
N ILE A 153 4.09 -1.33 -14.73
CA ILE A 153 5.25 -0.45 -14.88
C ILE A 153 5.77 -0.60 -16.32
N THR A 154 5.91 0.52 -17.00
CA THR A 154 6.47 0.58 -18.36
C THR A 154 7.67 1.51 -18.40
N ASN A 155 8.47 1.42 -19.47
CA ASN A 155 9.43 2.47 -19.75
C ASN A 155 8.68 3.74 -20.19
N LYS A 156 9.21 4.88 -19.81
CA LYS A 156 8.63 6.17 -20.19
C LYS A 156 8.57 6.32 -21.71
N GLY A 157 7.38 6.67 -22.19
CA GLY A 157 7.15 6.80 -23.61
C GLY A 157 6.95 5.46 -24.35
N ASP A 158 6.81 4.35 -23.63
CA ASP A 158 6.42 3.07 -24.25
C ASP A 158 5.08 3.22 -24.98
N THR A 159 4.95 2.49 -26.08
CA THR A 159 3.77 2.59 -26.93
C THR A 159 2.70 1.55 -26.62
N VAL A 160 2.95 0.67 -25.66
CA VAL A 160 2.07 -0.45 -25.31
C VAL A 160 0.62 -0.02 -25.12
N PHE A 161 0.41 1.16 -24.55
CA PHE A 161 -0.95 1.69 -24.30
C PHE A 161 -1.39 2.80 -25.26
N LYS A 162 -0.64 3.09 -26.34
CA LYS A 162 -1.01 4.18 -27.30
C LYS A 162 -2.36 3.96 -27.99
N ASP A 163 -2.69 2.70 -28.25
CA ASP A 163 -3.94 2.32 -28.93
C ASP A 163 -5.05 1.93 -27.94
N SER A 164 -4.86 2.19 -26.64
CA SER A 164 -5.77 1.76 -25.58
C SER A 164 -7.06 2.54 -25.47
N GLY A 165 -7.20 3.62 -26.22
CA GLY A 165 -8.24 4.61 -25.98
C GLY A 165 -7.84 5.58 -24.85
N GLU A 166 -8.81 6.04 -24.09
CA GLU A 166 -8.57 7.04 -23.05
C GLU A 166 -7.93 6.44 -21.80
N ILE A 167 -6.71 6.88 -21.47
CA ILE A 167 -6.09 6.61 -20.17
C ILE A 167 -6.70 7.58 -19.17
N SER A 168 -7.37 7.05 -18.13
CA SER A 168 -7.98 7.88 -17.10
C SER A 168 -6.90 8.50 -16.20
N SER A 169 -7.07 9.77 -15.87
CA SER A 169 -6.35 10.43 -14.78
C SER A 169 -7.13 10.43 -13.46
N ASP A 170 -8.35 9.90 -13.46
CA ASP A 170 -9.17 9.77 -12.25
C ASP A 170 -8.71 8.56 -11.44
N LEU A 171 -8.18 8.83 -10.25
CA LEU A 171 -7.71 7.83 -9.29
C LEU A 171 -8.84 7.21 -8.43
N GLY A 172 -10.08 7.63 -8.62
CA GLY A 172 -11.21 7.24 -7.75
C GLY A 172 -11.37 5.73 -7.64
N ASP A 173 -11.40 5.03 -8.77
CA ASP A 173 -11.53 3.56 -8.79
C ASP A 173 -10.30 2.85 -8.20
N TRP A 174 -9.10 3.37 -8.41
CA TRP A 174 -7.86 2.85 -7.81
C TRP A 174 -7.89 2.98 -6.28
N HIS A 175 -8.27 4.16 -5.79
CA HIS A 175 -8.37 4.38 -4.35
C HIS A 175 -9.50 3.56 -3.73
N LEU A 176 -10.65 3.44 -4.41
CA LEU A 176 -11.75 2.61 -3.91
C LEU A 176 -11.33 1.13 -3.79
N ASP A 177 -10.62 0.59 -4.76
CA ASP A 177 -10.14 -0.79 -4.71
C ASP A 177 -9.23 -1.02 -3.48
N ASN A 178 -8.29 -0.09 -3.24
CA ASN A 178 -7.43 -0.11 -2.05
C ASN A 178 -8.24 0.00 -0.74
N PHE A 179 -9.25 0.85 -0.70
CA PHE A 179 -10.13 1.01 0.47
C PHE A 179 -10.90 -0.26 0.81
N LEU A 180 -11.48 -0.91 -0.20
CA LEU A 180 -12.29 -2.12 -0.02
C LEU A 180 -11.50 -3.29 0.56
N ILE A 181 -10.21 -3.40 0.22
CA ILE A 181 -9.30 -4.41 0.79
C ILE A 181 -8.55 -3.91 2.02
N LYS A 182 -8.87 -2.72 2.51
CA LYS A 182 -8.21 -2.07 3.67
C LYS A 182 -6.70 -1.88 3.48
N ASP A 183 -6.27 -1.64 2.24
CA ASP A 183 -4.87 -1.35 1.93
C ASP A 183 -4.60 0.16 2.10
N VAL A 184 -3.86 0.51 3.13
CA VAL A 184 -3.50 1.89 3.44
C VAL A 184 -2.09 2.19 2.94
N GLU A 185 -1.98 3.10 1.99
CA GLU A 185 -0.70 3.73 1.65
C GLU A 185 -0.39 4.83 2.66
N ILE A 186 0.84 4.88 3.15
CA ILE A 186 1.28 5.97 4.02
C ILE A 186 1.49 7.23 3.19
N THR A 187 0.82 8.29 3.62
CA THR A 187 0.95 9.65 3.10
C THR A 187 1.66 10.54 4.12
N GLU A 188 1.97 11.79 3.77
CA GLU A 188 2.59 12.75 4.71
C GLU A 188 1.78 12.92 5.98
N ASP A 189 0.43 12.96 5.85
CA ASP A 189 -0.48 13.12 7.00
C ASP A 189 -0.45 11.94 7.96
N LEU A 190 -0.08 10.75 7.50
CA LEU A 190 -0.03 9.52 8.29
C LEU A 190 1.37 9.14 8.74
N SER A 191 2.39 9.70 8.07
CA SER A 191 3.80 9.38 8.34
C SER A 191 4.17 9.67 9.80
N GLU A 192 4.78 8.68 10.45
CA GLU A 192 5.20 8.68 11.85
C GLU A 192 4.08 8.82 12.90
N LYS A 193 2.82 8.67 12.49
CA LYS A 193 1.65 8.75 13.38
C LYS A 193 1.13 7.38 13.80
N LEU A 194 1.21 6.37 12.93
CA LEU A 194 0.60 5.06 13.11
C LEU A 194 1.65 3.97 13.33
N THR A 195 1.28 2.97 14.10
CA THR A 195 2.00 1.70 14.19
C THR A 195 1.48 0.71 13.12
N PRO A 196 2.25 -0.32 12.75
CA PRO A 196 1.78 -1.33 11.81
C PRO A 196 0.45 -1.99 12.17
N HIS A 197 0.19 -2.24 13.45
CA HIS A 197 -1.02 -2.89 13.93
C HIS A 197 -2.28 -2.03 13.74
N GLU A 198 -2.15 -0.70 13.85
CA GLU A 198 -3.26 0.24 13.68
C GLU A 198 -3.85 0.22 12.27
N ILE A 199 -3.09 -0.30 11.29
CA ILE A 199 -3.48 -0.37 9.87
C ILE A 199 -3.34 -1.77 9.27
N ASN A 200 -3.37 -2.80 10.12
CA ASN A 200 -3.35 -4.21 9.72
C ASN A 200 -2.10 -4.66 8.92
N TYR A 201 -0.97 -3.96 9.04
CA TYR A 201 0.25 -4.35 8.32
C TYR A 201 0.87 -5.65 8.83
N ASP A 202 0.57 -6.04 10.06
CA ASP A 202 0.91 -7.34 10.64
C ASP A 202 0.03 -8.47 10.09
N VAL A 203 -1.20 -8.16 9.68
CA VAL A 203 -2.15 -9.12 9.08
C VAL A 203 -1.94 -9.25 7.57
N SER A 204 -1.56 -8.15 6.91
CA SER A 204 -1.30 -8.10 5.46
C SER A 204 0.11 -8.52 5.06
N GLU A 205 0.86 -9.14 5.98
CA GLU A 205 2.23 -9.65 5.78
C GLU A 205 3.27 -8.57 5.37
N ARG A 206 2.93 -7.28 5.58
CA ARG A 206 3.91 -6.19 5.40
C ARG A 206 4.95 -6.13 6.51
N VAL A 207 4.67 -6.78 7.64
CA VAL A 207 5.61 -7.01 8.73
C VAL A 207 5.86 -8.50 8.84
N ASP A 208 7.11 -8.88 8.71
CA ASP A 208 7.56 -10.25 8.95
C ASP A 208 8.15 -10.34 10.35
N PHE A 209 7.56 -11.18 11.19
CA PHE A 209 8.00 -11.39 12.58
C PHE A 209 9.08 -12.47 12.73
N GLU A 210 9.31 -13.26 11.69
CA GLU A 210 10.31 -14.34 11.66
C GLU A 210 11.66 -13.89 11.08
N LYS A 211 11.68 -12.70 10.46
CA LYS A 211 12.91 -12.13 9.87
C LYS A 211 13.90 -11.62 10.93
N GLY A 212 15.13 -11.31 10.49
CA GLY A 212 16.14 -10.63 11.30
C GLY A 212 15.76 -9.20 11.74
N CYS A 213 16.59 -8.62 12.60
CA CYS A 213 16.34 -7.31 13.18
C CYS A 213 16.20 -6.18 12.14
N TYR A 214 15.30 -5.23 12.42
CA TYR A 214 15.13 -3.99 11.65
C TYR A 214 14.81 -2.82 12.58
N THR A 215 14.95 -1.59 12.07
CA THR A 215 14.68 -0.38 12.87
C THR A 215 13.25 -0.31 13.36
N GLY A 216 13.06 -0.19 14.69
CA GLY A 216 11.75 -0.12 15.35
C GLY A 216 11.11 -1.46 15.69
N GLN A 217 11.74 -2.59 15.35
CA GLN A 217 11.21 -3.94 15.58
C GLN A 217 10.84 -4.22 17.04
N GLU A 218 11.65 -3.76 18.01
CA GLU A 218 11.39 -4.03 19.42
C GLU A 218 9.98 -3.61 19.84
N ILE A 219 9.56 -2.40 19.45
CA ILE A 219 8.23 -1.87 19.78
C ILE A 219 7.14 -2.64 19.02
N VAL A 220 7.34 -2.87 17.71
CA VAL A 220 6.38 -3.57 16.85
C VAL A 220 6.19 -5.01 17.35
N ALA A 221 7.26 -5.76 17.57
CA ALA A 221 7.19 -7.12 18.09
C ALA A 221 6.60 -7.19 19.52
N ARG A 222 6.97 -6.25 20.38
CA ARG A 222 6.38 -6.18 21.73
C ARG A 222 4.86 -5.99 21.70
N MET A 223 4.36 -5.15 20.79
CA MET A 223 2.91 -5.00 20.61
C MET A 223 2.29 -6.32 20.14
N HIS A 224 2.87 -6.96 19.13
CA HIS A 224 2.37 -8.21 18.56
C HIS A 224 2.25 -9.32 19.60
N TYR A 225 3.31 -9.57 20.38
CA TYR A 225 3.36 -10.72 21.31
C TYR A 225 2.77 -10.45 22.70
N ARG A 226 2.64 -9.18 23.14
CA ARG A 226 2.28 -8.85 24.53
C ARG A 226 1.01 -8.04 24.68
N ALA A 227 0.47 -7.46 23.64
CA ALA A 227 -0.77 -6.71 23.75
C ALA A 227 -1.97 -7.66 23.92
N LYS A 228 -2.85 -7.36 24.87
CA LYS A 228 -4.10 -8.12 25.10
C LYS A 228 -5.14 -7.88 24.01
N SER A 229 -5.19 -6.65 23.49
CA SER A 229 -6.06 -6.24 22.41
C SER A 229 -5.29 -5.28 21.51
N LEU A 230 -5.19 -5.59 20.24
CA LEU A 230 -4.54 -4.76 19.24
C LEU A 230 -5.56 -3.91 18.49
N PRO A 231 -5.23 -2.67 18.14
CA PRO A 231 -6.05 -1.90 17.20
C PRO A 231 -6.08 -2.58 15.85
N ARG A 232 -7.23 -2.47 15.17
CA ARG A 232 -7.49 -3.04 13.85
C ARG A 232 -8.18 -2.02 12.97
N LEU A 233 -7.95 -2.17 11.68
CA LEU A 233 -8.54 -1.32 10.67
C LEU A 233 -9.89 -1.86 10.21
N TYR A 234 -10.92 -1.03 10.29
CA TYR A 234 -12.26 -1.35 9.84
C TYR A 234 -12.71 -0.39 8.75
N LEU A 235 -13.41 -0.93 7.75
CA LEU A 235 -14.06 -0.16 6.70
C LEU A 235 -15.43 0.28 7.18
N THR A 236 -15.72 1.56 7.02
CA THR A 236 -17.02 2.15 7.34
C THR A 236 -17.54 2.95 6.15
N GLU A 237 -18.86 3.09 6.08
CA GLU A 237 -19.55 4.01 5.19
C GLU A 237 -20.06 5.18 6.01
N GLY A 238 -19.77 6.39 5.55
CA GLY A 238 -20.22 7.62 6.20
C GLY A 238 -21.58 8.07 5.69
N SER A 239 -22.35 8.73 6.56
CA SER A 239 -23.50 9.54 6.15
C SER A 239 -23.03 10.76 5.32
N ASN A 240 -23.90 11.68 5.01
CA ASN A 240 -23.71 12.75 4.01
C ASN A 240 -22.41 13.57 4.10
N ASP A 241 -21.81 13.71 5.28
CA ASP A 241 -20.55 14.45 5.47
C ASP A 241 -19.37 13.50 5.69
N LEU A 242 -18.22 13.82 5.06
CA LEU A 242 -16.99 13.08 5.27
C LEU A 242 -16.39 13.39 6.65
N ALA A 243 -16.02 12.34 7.37
CA ALA A 243 -15.10 12.48 8.49
C ALA A 243 -13.74 12.98 7.98
N GLU A 244 -12.96 13.60 8.86
CA GLU A 244 -11.59 14.01 8.53
C GLU A 244 -10.56 13.05 9.14
N ILE A 245 -9.42 12.93 8.50
CA ILE A 245 -8.29 12.14 9.00
C ILE A 245 -7.88 12.66 10.39
N ASN A 246 -7.56 11.75 11.30
CA ASN A 246 -7.23 11.98 12.71
C ASN A 246 -8.40 12.39 13.63
N MET A 247 -9.63 12.52 13.14
CA MET A 247 -10.78 12.65 14.04
C MET A 247 -10.86 11.47 14.99
N SER A 248 -11.24 11.72 16.25
CA SER A 248 -11.53 10.64 17.20
C SER A 248 -12.79 9.90 16.78
N VAL A 249 -12.75 8.58 16.99
CA VAL A 249 -13.92 7.70 16.88
C VAL A 249 -14.42 7.40 18.27
N GLU A 250 -15.73 7.58 18.48
CA GLU A 250 -16.43 7.39 19.75
C GLU A 250 -17.46 6.27 19.60
N ASN A 251 -17.59 5.46 20.64
CA ASN A 251 -18.62 4.43 20.73
C ASN A 251 -19.99 5.02 21.11
N SER A 252 -21.01 4.16 21.17
CA SER A 252 -22.38 4.53 21.56
C SER A 252 -22.48 5.21 22.93
N ALA A 253 -21.53 4.95 23.84
CA ALA A 253 -21.43 5.60 25.15
C ALA A 253 -20.66 6.95 25.12
N GLY A 254 -20.23 7.45 23.97
CA GLY A 254 -19.46 8.69 23.82
C GLY A 254 -18.00 8.57 24.28
N ARG A 255 -17.49 7.35 24.44
CA ARG A 255 -16.09 7.13 24.82
C ARG A 255 -15.22 7.06 23.57
N ARG A 256 -14.10 7.79 23.58
CA ARG A 256 -13.10 7.68 22.50
C ARG A 256 -12.48 6.28 22.50
N ILE A 257 -12.55 5.60 21.35
CA ILE A 257 -12.09 4.22 21.16
C ILE A 257 -11.06 4.08 20.04
N GLY A 258 -10.87 5.11 19.20
CA GLY A 258 -9.93 5.07 18.09
C GLY A 258 -9.87 6.37 17.32
N SER A 259 -9.48 6.28 16.06
CA SER A 259 -9.36 7.42 15.16
C SER A 259 -9.65 7.06 13.71
N VAL A 260 -10.03 8.07 12.92
CA VAL A 260 -10.15 7.99 11.47
C VAL A 260 -8.75 8.00 10.86
N VAL A 261 -8.44 6.97 10.08
CA VAL A 261 -7.12 6.80 9.43
C VAL A 261 -7.12 7.36 8.02
N LYS A 262 -8.18 7.08 7.25
CA LYS A 262 -8.27 7.51 5.86
C LYS A 262 -9.74 7.72 5.49
N VAL A 263 -9.99 8.64 4.55
CA VAL A 263 -11.34 8.92 4.04
C VAL A 263 -11.32 8.91 2.52
N LEU A 264 -12.42 8.50 1.92
CA LEU A 264 -12.60 8.49 0.48
C LEU A 264 -14.00 8.94 0.12
N LYS A 265 -14.10 10.01 -0.67
CA LYS A 265 -15.31 10.39 -1.36
C LYS A 265 -15.30 9.79 -2.76
N HIS A 266 -16.29 8.97 -3.06
CA HIS A 266 -16.44 8.33 -4.35
C HIS A 266 -17.89 8.41 -4.81
N GLN A 267 -18.15 8.35 -6.13
CA GLN A 267 -19.52 8.36 -6.67
C GLN A 267 -20.41 7.22 -6.14
N LYS A 268 -19.80 6.15 -5.59
CA LYS A 268 -20.52 5.01 -4.99
C LYS A 268 -20.81 5.19 -3.49
N GLY A 269 -20.28 6.21 -2.84
CA GLY A 269 -20.47 6.46 -1.42
C GLY A 269 -19.31 7.20 -0.78
N ASN A 270 -19.49 7.58 0.48
CA ASN A 270 -18.45 8.14 1.32
C ASN A 270 -17.92 7.06 2.24
N TYR A 271 -16.63 6.82 2.23
CA TYR A 271 -16.00 5.73 2.99
C TYR A 271 -14.97 6.29 3.95
N ALA A 272 -14.82 5.61 5.09
CA ALA A 272 -13.72 5.87 6.00
C ALA A 272 -13.10 4.55 6.48
N LEU A 273 -11.79 4.56 6.67
CA LEU A 273 -11.06 3.53 7.40
C LEU A 273 -10.80 4.05 8.81
N ILE A 274 -11.27 3.31 9.81
CA ILE A 274 -11.09 3.63 11.23
C ILE A 274 -10.19 2.60 11.89
N SER A 275 -9.33 3.04 12.81
CA SER A 275 -8.50 2.16 13.64
C SER A 275 -9.07 2.15 15.06
N ILE A 276 -9.59 1.01 15.47
CA ILE A 276 -10.16 0.77 16.82
C ILE A 276 -9.71 -0.60 17.33
N LYS A 277 -9.79 -0.83 18.63
CA LYS A 277 -9.55 -2.16 19.19
C LYS A 277 -10.68 -3.12 18.81
N ALA A 278 -10.33 -4.40 18.60
CA ALA A 278 -11.29 -5.41 18.17
C ALA A 278 -12.44 -5.65 19.17
N ASP A 279 -12.19 -5.47 20.47
CA ASP A 279 -13.17 -5.56 21.55
C ASP A 279 -14.10 -4.34 21.65
N GLU A 280 -13.89 -3.31 20.87
CA GLU A 280 -14.71 -2.10 20.76
C GLU A 280 -15.54 -2.06 19.46
N LEU A 281 -15.72 -3.20 18.79
CA LEU A 281 -16.47 -3.26 17.53
C LEU A 281 -17.97 -3.11 17.76
N GLU A 282 -18.58 -2.11 17.14
CA GLU A 282 -20.01 -1.81 17.13
C GLU A 282 -20.55 -1.72 15.69
N GLU A 283 -21.85 -1.59 15.51
CA GLU A 283 -22.46 -1.41 14.18
C GLU A 283 -22.28 0.00 13.64
N ASP A 284 -22.31 1.00 14.54
CA ASP A 284 -22.14 2.41 14.20
C ASP A 284 -21.23 3.14 15.20
N TYR A 285 -20.63 4.20 14.73
CA TYR A 285 -19.75 5.07 15.49
C TYR A 285 -20.04 6.53 15.22
N LYS A 286 -19.63 7.39 16.15
CA LYS A 286 -19.59 8.84 15.92
C LYS A 286 -18.16 9.33 15.89
N THR A 287 -17.91 10.36 15.10
CA THR A 287 -16.65 11.09 15.15
C THR A 287 -16.78 12.31 16.04
N SER A 288 -15.66 12.86 16.49
CA SER A 288 -15.63 14.14 17.24
C SER A 288 -16.22 15.33 16.43
N GLY A 289 -16.36 15.20 15.12
CA GLY A 289 -17.05 16.14 14.24
C GLY A 289 -18.56 15.90 14.08
N GLY A 290 -19.12 14.90 14.77
CA GLY A 290 -20.56 14.55 14.72
C GLY A 290 -20.95 13.67 13.52
N ASN A 291 -20.02 13.24 12.68
CA ASN A 291 -20.30 12.31 11.57
C ASN A 291 -20.67 10.94 12.11
N THR A 292 -21.64 10.29 11.49
CA THR A 292 -21.98 8.89 11.76
C THR A 292 -21.26 7.98 10.75
N LEU A 293 -20.61 6.94 11.25
CA LEU A 293 -19.91 5.93 10.46
C LEU A 293 -20.54 4.56 10.71
N LEU A 294 -20.99 3.90 9.66
CA LEU A 294 -21.57 2.56 9.71
C LEU A 294 -20.53 1.52 9.32
N THR A 295 -20.34 0.50 10.16
CA THR A 295 -19.40 -0.60 9.85
C THR A 295 -19.89 -1.40 8.66
N ILE A 296 -19.01 -1.57 7.66
CA ILE A 296 -19.25 -2.51 6.57
C ILE A 296 -18.69 -3.86 6.98
N ASN A 297 -19.57 -4.76 7.41
CA ASN A 297 -19.19 -6.15 7.69
C ASN A 297 -18.94 -6.88 6.38
N LYS A 298 -17.68 -7.22 6.13
CA LYS A 298 -17.28 -8.21 5.13
C LYS A 298 -16.28 -9.17 5.72
#